data_9c6b168ed8f6998823aa71c699528f4f
#
_entry.id   9c6b168ed8f6998823aa71c699528f4f
#
_cell.length_a   1.000
_cell.length_b   1.000
_cell.length_c   1.000
_cell.angle_alpha   90.00
_cell.angle_beta   90.00
_cell.angle_gamma   90.00
#
_symmetry.space_group_name_H-M   'P 1'
#
loop_
_entity.id
_entity.type
_entity.pdbx_description
1 polymer ?
#
loop_
_entity_poly.entity_id
_entity_poly.type
_entity_poly.pdbx_seq_one_letter_code
_entity_poly.pdbx_strand_id
1 'polypeptide(L)'
;SFINYFNKKTEIYKGMKLIDDKLGGTTPLDIIIKFPKKEKKVSDDEFSEWDEDNENKEEEGSSYWFTRNKIDKILKVHDYLDSLPEIGKVISFGSIIRVAEELTNGKLETLEIAVLYNKIPAEIKKDIISPYISIKDNEARVSVRIKDSIKDLRRNDLIIKIKKELN
;
A
#
# COMPACT_ATOMS: atom_id res chain seq x y z
N SER A 1 -1.88 -23.15 -11.44
CA SER A 1 -0.93 -22.12 -11.89
C SER A 1 -0.54 -22.37 -13.33
N PHE A 2 -0.40 -21.31 -14.11
CA PHE A 2 0.00 -21.42 -15.53
C PHE A 2 1.37 -22.09 -15.67
N ILE A 3 2.30 -21.79 -14.81
CA ILE A 3 3.64 -22.39 -14.78
C ILE A 3 3.59 -23.91 -14.56
N ASN A 4 2.64 -24.41 -13.79
CA ASN A 4 2.52 -25.83 -13.48
C ASN A 4 2.00 -26.71 -14.62
N TYR A 5 1.48 -26.10 -15.70
CA TYR A 5 1.11 -26.82 -16.91
C TYR A 5 2.32 -27.34 -17.70
N PHE A 6 3.48 -26.73 -17.49
CA PHE A 6 4.69 -27.13 -18.19
C PHE A 6 5.47 -28.18 -17.40
N ASN A 7 6.06 -29.11 -18.12
CA ASN A 7 6.96 -30.07 -17.51
C ASN A 7 8.15 -29.30 -16.89
N LYS A 8 8.42 -29.58 -15.63
CA LYS A 8 9.51 -28.92 -14.86
C LYS A 8 10.90 -29.06 -15.48
N LYS A 9 11.09 -30.01 -16.39
CA LYS A 9 12.36 -30.22 -17.10
C LYS A 9 12.48 -29.40 -18.37
N THR A 10 11.40 -28.75 -18.84
CA THR A 10 11.43 -27.96 -20.07
C THR A 10 12.15 -26.62 -19.87
N GLU A 11 12.76 -26.13 -20.93
CA GLU A 11 13.40 -24.81 -20.94
C GLU A 11 12.39 -23.69 -20.70
N ILE A 12 11.14 -23.88 -21.15
CA ILE A 12 10.05 -22.94 -20.89
C ILE A 12 9.77 -22.83 -19.38
N TYR A 13 9.65 -23.95 -18.67
CA TYR A 13 9.44 -23.96 -17.23
C TYR A 13 10.59 -23.28 -16.49
N LYS A 14 11.84 -23.60 -16.86
CA LYS A 14 13.03 -22.98 -16.24
C LYS A 14 13.06 -21.47 -16.47
N GLY A 15 12.75 -21.01 -17.68
CA GLY A 15 12.68 -19.60 -18.02
C GLY A 15 11.59 -18.87 -17.22
N MET A 16 10.40 -19.44 -17.16
CA MET A 16 9.29 -18.87 -16.39
C MET A 16 9.57 -18.84 -14.89
N LYS A 17 10.21 -19.88 -14.35
CA LYS A 17 10.63 -19.91 -12.96
C LYS A 17 11.68 -18.83 -12.66
N LEU A 18 12.65 -18.64 -13.55
CA LEU A 18 13.64 -17.58 -13.40
C LEU A 18 12.99 -16.19 -13.39
N ILE A 19 12.03 -15.95 -14.29
CA ILE A 19 11.28 -14.70 -14.35
C ILE A 19 10.47 -14.51 -13.06
N ASP A 20 9.76 -15.52 -12.60
CA ASP A 20 8.98 -15.48 -11.36
C ASP A 20 9.84 -15.14 -10.13
N ASP A 21 10.99 -15.81 -10.01
CA ASP A 21 11.94 -15.56 -8.93
C ASP A 21 12.57 -14.15 -9.00
N LYS A 22 12.90 -13.69 -10.21
CA LYS A 22 13.52 -12.38 -10.42
C LYS A 22 12.55 -11.21 -10.28
N LEU A 23 11.32 -11.38 -10.72
CA LEU A 23 10.26 -10.37 -10.61
C LEU A 23 9.54 -10.41 -9.26
N GLY A 24 9.82 -11.41 -8.42
CA GLY A 24 9.16 -11.58 -7.15
C GLY A 24 7.72 -12.08 -7.26
N GLY A 25 7.41 -12.83 -8.32
CA GLY A 25 6.08 -13.38 -8.58
C GLY A 25 5.40 -12.80 -9.81
N THR A 26 4.50 -13.56 -10.40
CA THR A 26 3.80 -13.23 -11.64
C THR A 26 2.32 -12.89 -11.46
N THR A 27 1.71 -13.32 -10.35
CA THR A 27 0.29 -13.09 -10.10
C THR A 27 0.10 -11.88 -9.19
N PRO A 28 -0.55 -10.81 -9.67
CA PRO A 28 -0.85 -9.65 -8.85
C PRO A 28 -2.01 -9.93 -7.88
N LEU A 29 -1.93 -9.37 -6.69
CA LEU A 29 -3.00 -9.31 -5.70
C LEU A 29 -2.93 -7.96 -5.01
N ASP A 30 -4.06 -7.28 -4.90
CA ASP A 30 -4.18 -6.02 -4.18
C ASP A 30 -4.97 -6.22 -2.88
N ILE A 31 -4.40 -5.73 -1.79
CA ILE A 31 -5.06 -5.67 -0.49
C ILE A 31 -5.46 -4.22 -0.24
N ILE A 32 -6.73 -4.00 0.04
CA ILE A 32 -7.26 -2.67 0.35
C ILE A 32 -7.50 -2.57 1.86
N ILE A 33 -6.81 -1.62 2.47
CA ILE A 33 -7.00 -1.25 3.86
C ILE A 33 -8.01 -0.11 3.91
N LYS A 34 -9.16 -0.34 4.53
CA LYS A 34 -10.18 0.68 4.75
C LYS A 34 -10.06 1.24 6.15
N PHE A 35 -9.89 2.56 6.24
CA PHE A 35 -9.87 3.24 7.52
C PHE A 35 -11.28 3.73 7.89
N PRO A 36 -11.65 3.73 9.18
CA PRO A 36 -12.93 4.26 9.61
C PRO A 36 -13.04 5.74 9.25
N LYS A 37 -14.12 6.13 8.59
CA LYS A 37 -14.44 7.55 8.38
C LYS A 37 -14.76 8.13 9.75
N LYS A 38 -14.10 9.24 10.14
CA LYS A 38 -14.51 10.02 11.30
C LYS A 38 -15.92 10.55 10.99
N GLU A 39 -16.92 10.11 11.75
CA GLU A 39 -18.20 10.80 11.79
C GLU A 39 -17.89 12.25 12.17
N LYS A 40 -18.22 13.19 11.27
CA LYS A 40 -18.25 14.59 11.65
C LYS A 40 -19.28 14.67 12.77
N LYS A 41 -18.83 14.83 14.02
CA LYS A 41 -19.71 15.35 15.05
C LYS A 41 -20.16 16.70 14.53
N VAL A 42 -21.39 16.76 14.12
CA VAL A 42 -22.10 18.02 13.89
C VAL A 42 -22.17 18.67 15.26
N SER A 43 -21.19 19.48 15.57
CA SER A 43 -21.37 20.49 16.60
C SER A 43 -22.30 21.52 15.97
N ASP A 44 -23.52 21.61 16.49
CA ASP A 44 -24.41 22.75 16.29
C ASP A 44 -23.72 24.01 16.81
N ASP A 45 -22.89 24.59 15.98
CA ASP A 45 -22.50 25.98 16.10
C ASP A 45 -22.67 26.61 14.73
N GLU A 46 -23.87 27.16 14.54
CA GLU A 46 -24.18 28.20 13.58
C GLU A 46 -23.16 29.32 13.70
N PHE A 47 -22.12 29.33 12.90
CA PHE A 47 -21.44 30.54 12.42
C PHE A 47 -20.24 30.22 11.56
N SER A 48 -20.44 30.08 10.25
CA SER A 48 -19.44 30.46 9.23
C SER A 48 -19.98 30.28 7.81
N GLU A 49 -20.94 31.13 7.48
CA GLU A 49 -21.17 31.56 6.11
C GLU A 49 -20.13 32.65 5.80
N TRP A 50 -18.97 32.32 5.28
CA TRP A 50 -18.00 33.18 4.57
C TRP A 50 -16.72 32.38 4.34
N ASP A 51 -16.68 31.62 3.24
CA ASP A 51 -15.44 31.31 2.52
C ASP A 51 -15.74 30.54 1.24
N GLU A 52 -16.19 31.27 0.24
CA GLU A 52 -16.00 30.93 -1.16
C GLU A 52 -14.54 31.27 -1.51
N ASP A 53 -13.87 30.36 -2.17
CA ASP A 53 -12.51 30.37 -2.68
C ASP A 53 -11.44 29.75 -1.77
N ASN A 54 -11.31 28.41 -1.86
CA ASN A 54 -10.07 27.82 -1.38
C ASN A 54 -9.72 26.47 -2.03
N GLU A 55 -9.19 26.52 -3.24
CA GLU A 55 -8.47 25.38 -3.83
C GLU A 55 -7.30 24.93 -2.93
N ASN A 56 -6.80 25.80 -2.04
CA ASN A 56 -5.75 25.51 -1.07
C ASN A 56 -6.21 24.69 0.16
N LYS A 57 -7.52 24.63 0.46
CA LYS A 57 -8.03 23.83 1.60
C LYS A 57 -8.02 22.32 1.35
N GLU A 58 -8.10 21.90 0.09
CA GLU A 58 -7.99 20.46 -0.24
C GLU A 58 -6.56 19.94 -0.05
N GLU A 59 -5.54 20.74 -0.36
CA GLU A 59 -4.15 20.35 -0.17
C GLU A 59 -3.72 20.32 1.31
N GLU A 60 -4.16 21.29 2.12
CA GLU A 60 -3.92 21.28 3.55
C GLU A 60 -4.64 20.11 4.25
N GLY A 61 -5.90 19.85 3.89
CA GLY A 61 -6.65 18.69 4.38
C GLY A 61 -6.02 17.36 4.00
N SER A 62 -5.42 17.28 2.83
CA SER A 62 -4.76 16.08 2.32
C SER A 62 -3.52 15.71 3.12
N SER A 63 -2.70 16.68 3.52
CA SER A 63 -1.49 16.41 4.31
C SER A 63 -1.79 15.88 5.71
N TYR A 64 -2.89 16.27 6.33
CA TYR A 64 -3.32 15.78 7.63
C TYR A 64 -3.89 14.36 7.61
N TRP A 65 -4.14 13.80 6.43
CA TRP A 65 -4.57 12.42 6.29
C TRP A 65 -3.48 11.43 6.75
N PHE A 66 -2.21 11.79 6.54
CA PHE A 66 -1.05 10.94 6.81
C PHE A 66 -0.67 10.94 8.29
N THR A 67 -1.52 10.37 9.13
CA THR A 67 -1.22 10.21 10.56
C THR A 67 -0.29 9.03 10.80
N ARG A 68 0.52 9.10 11.86
CA ARG A 68 1.39 7.98 12.23
C ARG A 68 0.61 6.70 12.49
N ASN A 69 -0.57 6.78 13.04
CA ASN A 69 -1.43 5.63 13.29
C ASN A 69 -1.80 4.90 11.98
N LYS A 70 -2.22 5.64 10.94
CA LYS A 70 -2.52 5.04 9.63
C LYS A 70 -1.27 4.45 8.99
N ILE A 71 -0.15 5.16 9.07
CA ILE A 71 1.13 4.69 8.54
C ILE A 71 1.57 3.40 9.24
N ASP A 72 1.45 3.30 10.54
CA ASP A 72 1.79 2.09 11.29
C ASP A 72 0.91 0.90 10.88
N LYS A 73 -0.37 1.12 10.61
CA LYS A 73 -1.26 0.07 10.08
C LYS A 73 -0.83 -0.40 8.69
N ILE A 74 -0.48 0.52 7.80
CA ILE A 74 0.02 0.21 6.46
C ILE A 74 1.33 -0.59 6.56
N LEU A 75 2.26 -0.15 7.39
CA LEU A 75 3.55 -0.83 7.60
C LEU A 75 3.35 -2.23 8.20
N LYS A 76 2.43 -2.39 9.13
CA LYS A 76 2.12 -3.70 9.73
C LYS A 76 1.60 -4.70 8.68
N VAL A 77 0.68 -4.28 7.83
CA VAL A 77 0.17 -5.10 6.73
C VAL A 77 1.27 -5.40 5.71
N HIS A 78 2.05 -4.39 5.34
CA HIS A 78 3.18 -4.51 4.42
C HIS A 78 4.19 -5.55 4.92
N ASP A 79 4.65 -5.43 6.15
CA ASP A 79 5.65 -6.32 6.74
C ASP A 79 5.12 -7.75 6.90
N TYR A 80 3.86 -7.92 7.27
CA TYR A 80 3.22 -9.23 7.32
C TYR A 80 3.25 -9.92 5.96
N LEU A 81 2.82 -9.22 4.90
CA LEU A 81 2.81 -9.77 3.56
C LEU A 81 4.22 -10.06 3.04
N ASP A 82 5.17 -9.19 3.34
CA ASP A 82 6.57 -9.38 2.96
C ASP A 82 7.23 -10.58 3.67
N SER A 83 6.72 -10.97 4.82
CA SER A 83 7.17 -12.15 5.57
C SER A 83 6.70 -13.49 4.98
N LEU A 84 5.70 -13.48 4.11
CA LEU A 84 5.13 -14.71 3.55
C LEU A 84 6.01 -15.24 2.41
N PRO A 85 6.41 -16.52 2.46
CA PRO A 85 7.26 -17.11 1.42
C PRO A 85 6.59 -17.19 0.04
N GLU A 86 5.26 -17.20 0.00
CA GLU A 86 4.47 -17.22 -1.23
C GLU A 86 4.45 -15.86 -1.96
N ILE A 87 4.81 -14.80 -1.26
CA ILE A 87 4.82 -13.45 -1.80
C ILE A 87 6.24 -13.02 -2.10
N GLY A 88 6.47 -12.62 -3.35
CA GLY A 88 7.79 -12.24 -3.84
C GLY A 88 8.06 -10.73 -3.80
N LYS A 89 7.02 -9.91 -3.87
CA LYS A 89 7.16 -8.45 -3.91
C LYS A 89 5.95 -7.79 -3.26
N VAL A 90 6.23 -6.82 -2.41
CA VAL A 90 5.21 -5.98 -1.75
C VAL A 90 5.52 -4.53 -2.03
N ILE A 91 4.53 -3.77 -2.51
CA ILE A 91 4.63 -2.33 -2.73
C ILE A 91 3.43 -1.67 -2.08
N SER A 92 3.69 -0.63 -1.29
CA SER A 92 2.69 0.21 -0.66
C SER A 92 3.26 1.60 -0.35
N PHE A 93 2.46 2.47 0.22
CA PHE A 93 2.98 3.72 0.78
C PHE A 93 4.03 3.48 1.87
N GLY A 94 3.97 2.34 2.54
CA GLY A 94 5.00 1.87 3.48
C GLY A 94 6.39 1.77 2.86
N SER A 95 6.50 1.44 1.59
CA SER A 95 7.78 1.41 0.86
C SER A 95 8.43 2.80 0.81
N ILE A 96 7.63 3.83 0.58
CA ILE A 96 8.09 5.24 0.53
C ILE A 96 8.52 5.70 1.93
N ILE A 97 7.73 5.39 2.95
CA ILE A 97 8.04 5.74 4.35
C ILE A 97 9.34 5.09 4.80
N ARG A 98 9.57 3.82 4.47
CA ARG A 98 10.82 3.11 4.83
C ARG A 98 12.05 3.76 4.20
N VAL A 99 11.97 4.14 2.93
CA VAL A 99 13.05 4.86 2.25
C VAL A 99 13.28 6.23 2.92
N ALA A 100 12.23 6.98 3.21
CA ALA A 100 12.35 8.27 3.87
C ALA A 100 12.93 8.18 5.28
N GLU A 101 12.51 7.20 6.07
CA GLU A 101 13.05 6.95 7.41
C GLU A 101 14.53 6.52 7.37
N GLU A 102 14.93 5.74 6.38
CA GLU A 102 16.34 5.36 6.17
C GLU A 102 17.19 6.58 5.80
N LEU A 103 16.72 7.44 4.91
CA LEU A 103 17.43 8.66 4.51
C LEU A 103 17.55 9.68 5.64
N THR A 104 16.59 9.74 6.55
CA THR A 104 16.57 10.67 7.69
C THR A 104 17.16 10.07 8.97
N ASN A 105 17.56 8.80 8.95
CA ASN A 105 18.05 8.05 10.11
C ASN A 105 17.10 8.04 11.31
N GLY A 106 15.79 8.04 11.07
CA GLY A 106 14.83 8.04 12.17
C GLY A 106 13.39 7.83 11.72
N LYS A 107 12.56 7.50 12.71
CA LYS A 107 11.13 7.35 12.53
C LYS A 107 10.48 8.72 12.26
N LEU A 108 9.67 8.78 11.22
CA LEU A 108 8.92 10.00 10.88
C LEU A 108 7.61 10.07 11.69
N GLU A 109 7.43 11.15 12.40
CA GLU A 109 6.18 11.44 13.09
C GLU A 109 5.16 12.13 12.15
N THR A 110 3.91 12.23 12.60
CA THR A 110 2.80 12.75 11.79
C THR A 110 3.11 14.10 11.13
N LEU A 111 3.68 15.05 11.87
CA LEU A 111 4.02 16.36 11.32
C LEU A 111 5.11 16.29 10.24
N GLU A 112 6.12 15.47 10.46
CA GLU A 112 7.22 15.28 9.49
C GLU A 112 6.72 14.64 8.21
N ILE A 113 5.81 13.67 8.30
CA ILE A 113 5.17 13.03 7.14
C ILE A 113 4.33 14.05 6.37
N ALA A 114 3.58 14.89 7.05
CA ALA A 114 2.78 15.96 6.44
C ALA A 114 3.67 16.96 5.68
N VAL A 115 4.77 17.39 6.28
CA VAL A 115 5.75 18.28 5.65
C VAL A 115 6.39 17.62 4.43
N LEU A 116 6.77 16.35 4.55
CA LEU A 116 7.34 15.60 3.44
C LEU A 116 6.36 15.48 2.27
N TYR A 117 5.10 15.15 2.57
CA TYR A 117 4.05 15.06 1.56
C TYR A 117 3.86 16.38 0.81
N ASN A 118 3.82 17.52 1.50
CA ASN A 118 3.65 18.83 0.89
C ASN A 118 4.84 19.23 -0.01
N LYS A 119 6.03 18.73 0.27
CA LYS A 119 7.24 19.02 -0.54
C LYS A 119 7.32 18.19 -1.82
N ILE A 120 6.57 17.11 -1.94
CA ILE A 120 6.58 16.27 -3.13
C ILE A 120 5.81 16.99 -4.25
N PRO A 121 6.38 17.17 -5.45
CA PRO A 121 5.68 17.74 -6.59
C PRO A 121 4.42 16.94 -6.95
N ALA A 122 3.37 17.62 -7.42
CA ALA A 122 2.08 16.99 -7.75
C ALA A 122 2.22 15.86 -8.79
N GLU A 123 3.10 15.99 -9.76
CA GLU A 123 3.35 14.95 -10.77
C GLU A 123 3.93 13.68 -10.16
N ILE A 124 4.84 13.82 -9.19
CA ILE A 124 5.44 12.70 -8.48
C ILE A 124 4.40 12.06 -7.53
N LYS A 125 3.57 12.86 -6.85
CA LYS A 125 2.47 12.33 -6.03
C LYS A 125 1.54 11.44 -6.84
N LYS A 126 1.21 11.85 -8.08
CA LYS A 126 0.35 11.08 -8.99
C LYS A 126 0.95 9.71 -9.32
N ASP A 127 2.24 9.62 -9.50
CA ASP A 127 2.92 8.40 -9.95
C ASP A 127 3.26 7.46 -8.81
N ILE A 128 3.64 7.98 -7.62
CA ILE A 128 4.16 7.16 -6.52
C ILE A 128 3.25 7.07 -5.29
N ILE A 129 2.31 8.00 -5.11
CA ILE A 129 1.41 8.01 -3.96
C ILE A 129 -0.02 7.63 -4.35
N SER A 130 -0.57 8.27 -5.37
CA SER A 130 -1.96 8.05 -5.78
C SER A 130 -2.31 6.61 -6.13
N PRO A 131 -1.41 5.76 -6.67
CA PRO A 131 -1.71 4.35 -6.87
C PRO A 131 -1.96 3.56 -5.58
N TYR A 132 -1.45 4.05 -4.44
CA TYR A 132 -1.45 3.32 -3.16
C TYR A 132 -2.28 3.99 -2.06
N ILE A 133 -2.71 5.22 -2.26
CA ILE A 133 -3.49 5.99 -1.28
C ILE A 133 -4.67 6.66 -1.95
N SER A 134 -5.86 6.45 -1.42
CA SER A 134 -7.06 7.22 -1.74
C SER A 134 -7.49 8.02 -0.51
N ILE A 135 -7.16 9.29 -0.51
CA ILE A 135 -7.56 10.21 0.58
C ILE A 135 -9.07 10.37 0.60
N LYS A 136 -9.67 10.50 -0.56
CA LYS A 136 -11.13 10.64 -0.73
C LYS A 136 -11.90 9.47 -0.13
N ASP A 137 -11.44 8.24 -0.38
CA ASP A 137 -12.10 7.02 0.07
C ASP A 137 -11.59 6.54 1.44
N ASN A 138 -10.59 7.20 1.99
CA ASN A 138 -9.91 6.84 3.23
C ASN A 138 -9.39 5.39 3.21
N GLU A 139 -8.68 5.06 2.16
CA GLU A 139 -8.18 3.72 1.87
C GLU A 139 -6.70 3.75 1.51
N ALA A 140 -6.02 2.63 1.77
CA ALA A 140 -4.67 2.36 1.29
C ALA A 140 -4.65 1.03 0.53
N ARG A 141 -3.83 0.98 -0.52
CA ARG A 141 -3.59 -0.24 -1.30
C ARG A 141 -2.21 -0.78 -1.00
N VAL A 142 -2.15 -2.05 -0.70
CA VAL A 142 -0.90 -2.82 -0.68
C VAL A 142 -0.92 -3.79 -1.85
N SER A 143 -0.03 -3.59 -2.81
CA SER A 143 0.08 -4.42 -4.00
C SER A 143 1.14 -5.48 -3.80
N VAL A 144 0.80 -6.73 -4.04
CA VAL A 144 1.72 -7.86 -3.92
C VAL A 144 1.76 -8.69 -5.20
N ARG A 145 2.86 -9.41 -5.38
CA ARG A 145 2.98 -10.44 -6.41
C ARG A 145 3.15 -11.80 -5.76
N ILE A 146 2.30 -12.74 -6.16
CA ILE A 146 2.33 -14.11 -5.67
C ILE A 146 3.23 -14.93 -6.58
N LYS A 147 4.13 -15.73 -6.00
CA LYS A 147 4.98 -16.67 -6.72
C LYS A 147 4.18 -17.86 -7.17
N ASP A 148 4.08 -18.05 -8.49
CA ASP A 148 3.37 -19.17 -9.10
C ASP A 148 4.19 -20.46 -9.13
N SER A 149 5.50 -20.37 -8.97
CA SER A 149 6.42 -21.50 -9.04
C SER A 149 6.55 -22.29 -7.73
N ILE A 150 5.92 -21.83 -6.64
CA ILE A 150 5.93 -22.54 -5.36
C ILE A 150 5.11 -23.80 -5.47
N LYS A 151 5.72 -24.94 -5.10
CA LYS A 151 5.05 -26.24 -5.08
C LYS A 151 3.89 -26.21 -4.08
N ASP A 152 2.77 -26.80 -4.51
CA ASP A 152 1.54 -26.89 -3.70
C ASP A 152 0.92 -25.54 -3.32
N LEU A 153 1.25 -24.47 -4.07
CA LEU A 153 0.61 -23.17 -3.88
C LEU A 153 -0.88 -23.27 -4.21
N ARG A 154 -1.70 -23.02 -3.20
CA ARG A 154 -3.15 -22.89 -3.33
C ARG A 154 -3.54 -21.44 -3.10
N ARG A 155 -3.85 -20.72 -4.17
CA ARG A 155 -4.18 -19.29 -4.10
C ARG A 155 -5.34 -19.00 -3.16
N ASN A 156 -6.38 -19.83 -3.19
CA ASN A 156 -7.53 -19.66 -2.32
C ASN A 156 -7.17 -19.81 -0.84
N ASP A 157 -6.33 -20.79 -0.51
CA ASP A 157 -5.85 -21.00 0.86
C ASP A 157 -4.97 -19.85 1.33
N LEU A 158 -4.12 -19.30 0.45
CA LEU A 158 -3.33 -18.12 0.74
C LEU A 158 -4.21 -16.89 1.00
N ILE A 159 -5.20 -16.64 0.17
CA ILE A 159 -6.14 -15.53 0.34
C ILE A 159 -6.91 -15.66 1.65
N ILE A 160 -7.39 -16.86 1.99
CA ILE A 160 -8.08 -17.14 3.26
C ILE A 160 -7.15 -16.85 4.44
N LYS A 161 -5.90 -17.32 4.38
CA LYS A 161 -4.89 -17.06 5.41
C LYS A 161 -4.65 -15.55 5.61
N ILE A 162 -4.47 -14.81 4.54
CA ILE A 162 -4.26 -13.35 4.57
C ILE A 162 -5.48 -12.66 5.18
N LYS A 163 -6.68 -12.99 4.75
CA LYS A 163 -7.91 -12.41 5.29
C LYS A 163 -8.07 -12.68 6.79
N LYS A 164 -7.73 -13.88 7.24
CA LYS A 164 -7.81 -14.25 8.66
C LYS A 164 -6.83 -13.43 9.51
N GLU A 165 -5.61 -13.23 9.04
CA GLU A 165 -4.57 -12.54 9.80
C GLU A 165 -4.75 -11.01 9.80
N LEU A 166 -5.37 -10.44 8.75
CA LEU A 166 -5.57 -9.00 8.61
C LEU A 166 -6.91 -8.47 9.13
N ASN A 167 -7.82 -9.36 9.51
CA ASN A 167 -9.12 -8.97 10.12
C ASN A 167 -9.03 -8.81 11.63
#